data_f0ce6b1ee49dd0c71ef8c86d71fbecef
#
_entry.id   f0ce6b1ee49dd0c71ef8c86d71fbecef
#
_cell.length_a   1.000
_cell.length_b   1.000
_cell.length_c   1.000
_cell.angle_alpha   90.00
_cell.angle_beta   90.00
_cell.angle_gamma   90.00
#
_symmetry.space_group_name_H-M   'P 1'
#
loop_
_entity.id
_entity.type
_entity.pdbx_description
1 polymer ?
#
loop_
_entity_poly.entity_id
_entity_poly.type
_entity_poly.pdbx_seq_one_letter_code
_entity_poly.pdbx_strand_id
1 'polypeptide(L)'
;IRHKNKDVDYLFIDEAHKRGMAVILDIVFNHATGNHPFAKLYWEGSATAPNNPWFNVTAPHPYSVFHDFNHAYSGTREYFKRVLEHWLKEYKLDGFRFDMSKGFTQNSSTEQTASNYDASRIAILKDYNSKIKSVNPKAYTILEHFCAATEELELVQDGMMVWANANNAFCQGIMGYSSQSDFSSLSAQSRQWNLKGMIGYQESHDEERTVYKAKTYGVDGVKNSTQVQMERAGMNAAFLFTIPGPKMIWQFGEMGYDYSIDYNGRVGKKPVRWDYLENPDRAKLADTYATLLSLRSEFPQVFANPSTETLRVSESYWSNGRFITLQHPDLNVVLAGNYTTSATSVTLPFTQTGTWYDLFTGESYVVDNLSNPVNVTLPGSSFKLLTSKKTLTDSEPISMEKPVVVYPNPTNGFIQFSD
;
A
#
# COMPACT_ATOMS: atom_id res chain seq x y z
N ILE A 1 24.48 10.23 -1.77
CA ILE A 1 24.14 10.39 -0.34
C ILE A 1 25.39 9.98 0.41
N ARG A 2 26.08 10.92 1.09
CA ARG A 2 27.10 10.54 2.08
C ARG A 2 26.33 10.10 3.32
N HIS A 3 26.22 8.81 3.55
CA HIS A 3 25.81 8.28 4.84
C HIS A 3 26.86 8.71 5.87
N LYS A 4 26.51 9.71 6.67
CA LYS A 4 27.41 10.22 7.71
C LYS A 4 27.60 9.25 8.87
N ASN A 5 26.77 8.19 8.93
CA ASN A 5 26.84 7.23 10.04
C ASN A 5 26.30 5.86 9.59
N LYS A 6 27.16 5.01 9.06
CA LYS A 6 26.81 3.60 8.72
C LYS A 6 26.24 2.85 9.92
N ASP A 7 26.70 3.18 11.11
CA ASP A 7 26.29 2.51 12.34
C ASP A 7 24.79 2.69 12.65
N VAL A 8 24.21 3.86 12.31
CA VAL A 8 22.78 4.13 12.49
C VAL A 8 21.92 3.28 11.56
N ASP A 9 22.34 3.13 10.29
CA ASP A 9 21.60 2.31 9.32
C ASP A 9 21.61 0.84 9.73
N TYR A 10 22.75 0.32 10.21
CA TYR A 10 22.85 -1.06 10.73
C TYR A 10 21.98 -1.25 11.97
N LEU A 11 22.03 -0.33 12.93
CA LEU A 11 21.21 -0.40 14.14
C LEU A 11 19.72 -0.38 13.82
N PHE A 12 19.28 0.45 12.88
CA PHE A 12 17.88 0.50 12.47
C PHE A 12 17.42 -0.85 11.87
N ILE A 13 18.23 -1.43 10.98
CA ILE A 13 17.92 -2.71 10.35
C ILE A 13 17.90 -3.84 11.39
N ASP A 14 18.88 -3.88 12.28
CA ASP A 14 18.96 -4.88 13.37
C ASP A 14 17.75 -4.79 14.30
N GLU A 15 17.32 -3.59 14.68
CA GLU A 15 16.14 -3.40 15.53
C GLU A 15 14.84 -3.78 14.83
N ALA A 16 14.73 -3.54 13.53
CA ALA A 16 13.60 -4.01 12.71
C ALA A 16 13.57 -5.55 12.68
N HIS A 17 14.70 -6.18 12.40
CA HIS A 17 14.82 -7.64 12.33
C HIS A 17 14.53 -8.32 13.69
N LYS A 18 14.98 -7.75 14.81
CA LYS A 18 14.63 -8.23 16.15
C LYS A 18 13.13 -8.26 16.41
N ARG A 19 12.37 -7.39 15.75
CA ARG A 19 10.91 -7.32 15.81
C ARG A 19 10.21 -8.11 14.71
N GLY A 20 10.95 -8.89 13.92
CA GLY A 20 10.41 -9.67 12.81
C GLY A 20 9.99 -8.84 11.58
N MET A 21 10.46 -7.59 11.47
CA MET A 21 10.15 -6.69 10.37
C MET A 21 11.23 -6.75 9.30
N ALA A 22 10.82 -6.94 8.03
CA ALA A 22 11.68 -6.82 6.88
C ALA A 22 11.94 -5.35 6.52
N VAL A 23 13.16 -5.02 6.10
CA VAL A 23 13.54 -3.67 5.69
C VAL A 23 13.73 -3.61 4.17
N ILE A 24 12.92 -2.79 3.51
CA ILE A 24 12.89 -2.60 2.07
C ILE A 24 13.46 -1.20 1.73
N LEU A 25 14.45 -1.16 0.85
CA LEU A 25 15.01 0.09 0.37
C LEU A 25 14.24 0.59 -0.86
N ASP A 26 13.75 1.82 -0.80
CA ASP A 26 13.19 2.52 -1.95
C ASP A 26 14.33 3.08 -2.81
N ILE A 27 14.40 2.69 -4.09
CA ILE A 27 15.53 3.00 -4.98
C ILE A 27 15.06 3.67 -6.26
N VAL A 28 15.80 4.69 -6.69
CA VAL A 28 15.56 5.44 -7.92
C VAL A 28 16.59 5.03 -8.96
N PHE A 29 16.21 4.10 -9.84
CA PHE A 29 17.06 3.63 -10.94
C PHE A 29 16.59 4.14 -12.31
N ASN A 30 15.43 4.80 -12.37
CA ASN A 30 14.91 5.38 -13.61
C ASN A 30 15.79 6.54 -14.09
N HIS A 31 16.23 7.41 -13.18
CA HIS A 31 16.91 8.65 -13.50
C HIS A 31 17.91 9.06 -12.42
N ALA A 32 18.75 10.04 -12.74
CA ALA A 32 19.63 10.67 -11.76
C ALA A 32 19.77 12.17 -12.01
N THR A 33 20.15 12.90 -10.95
CA THR A 33 20.52 14.31 -11.09
C THR A 33 21.84 14.47 -11.81
N GLY A 34 22.14 15.65 -12.37
CA GLY A 34 23.41 15.98 -12.98
C GLY A 34 24.64 15.88 -12.06
N ASN A 35 24.44 15.62 -10.75
CA ASN A 35 25.52 15.34 -9.81
C ASN A 35 25.97 13.89 -9.81
N HIS A 36 25.28 13.00 -10.52
CA HIS A 36 25.69 11.60 -10.63
C HIS A 36 27.06 11.48 -11.32
N PRO A 37 28.01 10.67 -10.79
CA PRO A 37 29.34 10.57 -11.37
C PRO A 37 29.37 10.21 -12.87
N PHE A 38 28.53 9.24 -13.29
CA PHE A 38 28.47 8.82 -14.69
C PHE A 38 27.79 9.85 -15.60
N ALA A 39 26.94 10.73 -15.09
CA ALA A 39 26.45 11.86 -15.85
C ALA A 39 27.58 12.84 -16.12
N LYS A 40 28.41 13.15 -15.10
CA LYS A 40 29.50 14.09 -15.18
C LYS A 40 30.70 13.61 -16.02
N LEU A 41 30.94 12.30 -16.14
CA LEU A 41 32.02 11.75 -16.94
C LEU A 41 31.88 12.13 -18.42
N TYR A 42 30.68 12.27 -18.92
CA TYR A 42 30.34 12.65 -20.29
C TYR A 42 29.26 13.74 -20.23
N TRP A 43 29.71 14.97 -20.04
CA TRP A 43 28.86 16.14 -19.87
C TRP A 43 29.11 17.18 -20.97
N GLU A 44 28.03 17.72 -21.54
CA GLU A 44 28.10 18.76 -22.56
C GLU A 44 27.06 19.86 -22.28
N GLY A 45 27.50 21.11 -22.18
CA GLY A 45 26.59 22.21 -21.85
C GLY A 45 25.91 22.04 -20.50
N SER A 46 24.62 21.76 -20.51
CA SER A 46 23.79 21.59 -19.33
C SER A 46 23.22 20.16 -19.12
N ALA A 47 23.65 19.21 -19.97
CA ALA A 47 23.13 17.86 -19.99
C ALA A 47 24.22 16.79 -20.18
N THR A 48 23.82 15.53 -20.11
CA THR A 48 24.68 14.40 -20.49
C THR A 48 25.00 14.46 -21.98
N ALA A 49 26.27 14.24 -22.33
CA ALA A 49 26.74 14.32 -23.72
C ALA A 49 26.14 13.18 -24.58
N PRO A 50 25.98 13.36 -25.91
CA PRO A 50 25.42 12.34 -26.81
C PRO A 50 26.18 11.01 -26.80
N ASN A 51 27.46 11.01 -26.45
CA ASN A 51 28.29 9.81 -26.35
C ASN A 51 28.30 9.20 -24.93
N ASN A 52 27.48 9.68 -24.01
CA ASN A 52 27.35 9.06 -22.69
C ASN A 52 26.59 7.72 -22.81
N PRO A 53 27.25 6.59 -22.51
CA PRO A 53 26.60 5.30 -22.69
C PRO A 53 25.59 4.94 -21.60
N TRP A 54 25.68 5.56 -20.40
CA TRP A 54 24.82 5.27 -19.25
C TRP A 54 23.51 6.02 -19.27
N PHE A 55 23.43 7.14 -19.99
CA PHE A 55 22.25 8.01 -19.99
C PHE A 55 21.74 8.26 -21.41
N ASN A 56 20.45 8.39 -21.55
CA ASN A 56 19.83 8.90 -22.76
C ASN A 56 19.95 10.43 -22.80
N VAL A 57 20.26 11.00 -23.97
CA VAL A 57 20.24 12.46 -24.16
C VAL A 57 18.81 12.99 -23.99
N THR A 58 17.87 12.24 -24.55
CA THR A 58 16.44 12.47 -24.39
C THR A 58 15.80 11.14 -23.99
N ALA A 59 15.02 11.15 -22.90
CA ALA A 59 14.31 9.95 -22.49
C ALA A 59 13.36 9.47 -23.59
N PRO A 60 13.29 8.17 -23.85
CA PRO A 60 12.38 7.62 -24.85
C PRO A 60 10.90 7.61 -24.39
N HIS A 61 10.65 7.92 -23.13
CA HIS A 61 9.34 7.89 -22.48
C HIS A 61 9.05 9.21 -21.73
N PRO A 62 7.77 9.54 -21.44
CA PRO A 62 7.39 10.79 -20.76
C PRO A 62 7.72 10.82 -19.25
N TYR A 63 8.03 9.67 -18.64
CA TYR A 63 8.32 9.55 -17.20
C TYR A 63 9.80 9.81 -16.89
N SER A 64 10.33 10.91 -17.43
CA SER A 64 11.72 11.34 -17.22
C SER A 64 11.76 12.51 -16.27
N VAL A 65 12.59 12.37 -15.23
CA VAL A 65 12.96 13.46 -14.32
C VAL A 65 14.49 13.57 -14.36
N PHE A 66 15.02 14.75 -14.59
CA PHE A 66 16.48 14.98 -14.74
C PHE A 66 17.11 14.20 -15.91
N HIS A 67 18.02 13.25 -15.64
CA HIS A 67 18.78 12.49 -16.64
C HIS A 67 18.37 11.03 -16.58
N ASP A 68 17.84 10.55 -17.69
CA ASP A 68 17.29 9.22 -17.83
C ASP A 68 18.39 8.16 -18.05
N PHE A 69 18.36 7.06 -17.29
CA PHE A 69 19.32 5.98 -17.46
C PHE A 69 19.01 5.11 -18.67
N ASN A 70 20.05 4.81 -19.46
CA ASN A 70 19.96 3.84 -20.54
C ASN A 70 20.08 2.41 -20.01
N HIS A 71 18.97 1.76 -19.69
CA HIS A 71 18.94 0.38 -19.22
C HIS A 71 19.25 -0.68 -20.31
N ALA A 72 19.24 -0.32 -21.58
CA ALA A 72 19.69 -1.22 -22.64
C ALA A 72 21.22 -1.38 -22.66
N TYR A 73 21.96 -0.39 -22.16
CA TYR A 73 23.41 -0.51 -22.03
C TYR A 73 23.78 -1.51 -20.93
N SER A 74 24.58 -2.52 -21.27
CA SER A 74 24.97 -3.57 -20.33
C SER A 74 25.73 -3.03 -19.11
N GLY A 75 26.54 -1.99 -19.29
CA GLY A 75 27.25 -1.32 -18.19
C GLY A 75 26.32 -0.73 -17.15
N THR A 76 25.20 -0.11 -17.54
CA THR A 76 24.18 0.40 -16.62
C THR A 76 23.57 -0.72 -15.79
N ARG A 77 23.18 -1.82 -16.45
CA ARG A 77 22.61 -2.98 -15.72
C ARG A 77 23.63 -3.60 -14.77
N GLU A 78 24.88 -3.75 -15.19
CA GLU A 78 25.93 -4.32 -14.34
C GLU A 78 26.24 -3.43 -13.13
N TYR A 79 26.24 -2.10 -13.32
CA TYR A 79 26.38 -1.15 -12.23
C TYR A 79 25.26 -1.32 -11.20
N PHE A 80 24.00 -1.33 -11.63
CA PHE A 80 22.87 -1.47 -10.70
C PHE A 80 22.82 -2.85 -10.04
N LYS A 81 23.18 -3.92 -10.73
CA LYS A 81 23.31 -5.25 -10.11
C LYS A 81 24.31 -5.27 -8.97
N ARG A 82 25.43 -4.56 -9.09
CA ARG A 82 26.43 -4.41 -8.00
C ARG A 82 25.87 -3.59 -6.84
N VAL A 83 25.10 -2.54 -7.13
CA VAL A 83 24.42 -1.74 -6.10
C VAL A 83 23.42 -2.60 -5.31
N LEU A 84 22.59 -3.38 -6.00
CA LEU A 84 21.62 -4.31 -5.36
C LEU A 84 22.34 -5.35 -4.50
N GLU A 85 23.39 -5.98 -5.03
CA GLU A 85 24.18 -6.96 -4.28
C GLU A 85 24.82 -6.36 -3.03
N HIS A 86 25.39 -5.14 -3.15
CA HIS A 86 26.00 -4.43 -2.03
C HIS A 86 25.00 -4.22 -0.88
N TRP A 87 23.83 -3.67 -1.16
CA TRP A 87 22.82 -3.41 -0.14
C TRP A 87 22.29 -4.69 0.52
N LEU A 88 22.08 -5.77 -0.22
CA LEU A 88 21.67 -7.06 0.31
C LEU A 88 22.77 -7.70 1.18
N LYS A 89 24.02 -7.65 0.77
CA LYS A 89 25.11 -8.32 1.47
C LYS A 89 25.64 -7.53 2.65
N GLU A 90 25.91 -6.24 2.47
CA GLU A 90 26.53 -5.39 3.48
C GLU A 90 25.51 -4.91 4.51
N TYR A 91 24.34 -4.44 4.07
CA TYR A 91 23.33 -3.89 4.97
C TYR A 91 22.25 -4.90 5.37
N LYS A 92 22.28 -6.13 4.82
CA LYS A 92 21.29 -7.18 5.13
C LYS A 92 19.85 -6.77 4.86
N LEU A 93 19.63 -5.93 3.87
CA LEU A 93 18.28 -5.55 3.45
C LEU A 93 17.48 -6.76 2.96
N ASP A 94 16.18 -6.71 3.11
CA ASP A 94 15.26 -7.77 2.73
C ASP A 94 14.65 -7.56 1.35
N GLY A 95 14.94 -6.46 0.68
CA GLY A 95 14.44 -6.20 -0.66
C GLY A 95 14.47 -4.73 -1.07
N PHE A 96 13.82 -4.47 -2.20
CA PHE A 96 13.80 -3.16 -2.84
C PHE A 96 12.40 -2.82 -3.36
N ARG A 97 12.06 -1.52 -3.31
CA ARG A 97 10.99 -0.94 -4.12
C ARG A 97 11.63 -0.09 -5.22
N PHE A 98 11.35 -0.43 -6.46
CA PHE A 98 11.83 0.30 -7.63
C PHE A 98 10.89 1.44 -7.98
N ASP A 99 11.39 2.66 -7.85
CA ASP A 99 10.72 3.88 -8.27
C ASP A 99 10.59 3.94 -9.79
N MET A 100 9.43 4.34 -10.28
CA MET A 100 9.16 4.58 -11.70
C MET A 100 9.70 3.48 -12.66
N SER A 101 9.55 2.22 -12.28
CA SER A 101 10.07 1.08 -13.08
C SER A 101 9.49 1.00 -14.51
N LYS A 102 8.39 1.69 -14.75
CA LYS A 102 7.80 1.91 -16.07
C LYS A 102 8.78 2.53 -17.07
N GLY A 103 9.73 3.33 -16.59
CA GLY A 103 10.72 4.01 -17.42
C GLY A 103 11.93 3.13 -17.82
N PHE A 104 12.01 1.85 -17.41
CA PHE A 104 13.18 0.99 -17.72
C PHE A 104 13.09 0.42 -19.15
N THR A 105 12.96 1.30 -20.14
CA THR A 105 12.79 0.92 -21.55
C THR A 105 13.54 1.87 -22.48
N GLN A 106 13.85 1.40 -23.68
CA GLN A 106 14.34 2.21 -24.80
C GLN A 106 13.27 2.37 -25.90
N ASN A 107 12.10 1.80 -25.71
CA ASN A 107 11.00 1.96 -26.64
C ASN A 107 10.39 3.36 -26.53
N SER A 108 10.28 4.06 -27.65
CA SER A 108 9.66 5.38 -27.68
C SER A 108 8.19 5.31 -27.36
N SER A 109 7.71 6.18 -26.47
CA SER A 109 6.31 6.21 -26.03
C SER A 109 5.83 7.63 -25.71
N THR A 110 4.51 7.79 -25.66
CA THR A 110 3.80 8.98 -25.17
C THR A 110 3.12 8.66 -23.84
N GLU A 111 2.53 9.64 -23.16
CA GLU A 111 1.73 9.40 -21.94
C GLU A 111 0.61 8.37 -22.17
N GLN A 112 0.00 8.35 -23.35
CA GLN A 112 -1.08 7.43 -23.71
C GLN A 112 -0.58 6.00 -23.97
N THR A 113 0.69 5.83 -24.37
CA THR A 113 1.23 4.52 -24.79
C THR A 113 2.28 3.94 -23.86
N ALA A 114 2.85 4.72 -22.96
CA ALA A 114 3.92 4.27 -22.06
C ALA A 114 3.50 3.14 -21.10
N SER A 115 2.20 2.99 -20.85
CA SER A 115 1.65 1.88 -20.03
C SER A 115 1.32 0.64 -20.85
N ASN A 116 1.51 0.66 -22.18
CA ASN A 116 1.30 -0.52 -23.02
C ASN A 116 2.35 -1.60 -22.70
N TYR A 117 2.02 -2.84 -23.04
CA TYR A 117 2.91 -3.99 -22.86
C TYR A 117 4.26 -3.77 -23.56
N ASP A 118 5.37 -3.99 -22.82
CA ASP A 118 6.74 -3.83 -23.31
C ASP A 118 7.62 -5.01 -22.87
N ALA A 119 7.84 -5.96 -23.78
CA ALA A 119 8.68 -7.14 -23.53
C ALA A 119 10.13 -6.80 -23.19
N SER A 120 10.67 -5.67 -23.71
CA SER A 120 12.05 -5.24 -23.42
C SER A 120 12.19 -4.76 -21.97
N ARG A 121 11.20 -4.04 -21.47
CA ARG A 121 11.11 -3.59 -20.09
C ARG A 121 10.98 -4.77 -19.13
N ILE A 122 10.11 -5.72 -19.45
CA ILE A 122 9.97 -6.96 -18.69
C ILE A 122 11.32 -7.70 -18.57
N ALA A 123 12.05 -7.84 -19.69
CA ALA A 123 13.35 -8.52 -19.69
C ALA A 123 14.37 -7.82 -18.78
N ILE A 124 14.42 -6.48 -18.77
CA ILE A 124 15.29 -5.70 -17.90
C ILE A 124 14.93 -5.89 -16.42
N LEU A 125 13.64 -5.83 -16.07
CA LEU A 125 13.16 -6.01 -14.70
C LEU A 125 13.42 -7.44 -14.19
N LYS A 126 13.21 -8.45 -15.03
CA LYS A 126 13.55 -9.86 -14.72
C LYS A 126 15.04 -10.07 -14.52
N ASP A 127 15.89 -9.37 -15.28
CA ASP A 127 17.34 -9.42 -15.11
C ASP A 127 17.77 -8.88 -13.74
N TYR A 128 17.19 -7.77 -13.28
CA TYR A 128 17.43 -7.25 -11.92
C TYR A 128 16.85 -8.18 -10.84
N ASN A 129 15.64 -8.69 -11.01
CA ASN A 129 15.03 -9.64 -10.08
C ASN A 129 15.87 -10.91 -9.95
N SER A 130 16.36 -11.46 -11.06
CA SER A 130 17.25 -12.62 -11.07
C SER A 130 18.53 -12.36 -10.24
N LYS A 131 19.13 -11.17 -10.37
CA LYS A 131 20.30 -10.79 -9.55
C LYS A 131 19.94 -10.72 -8.07
N ILE A 132 18.82 -10.09 -7.70
CA ILE A 132 18.34 -10.01 -6.32
C ILE A 132 18.16 -11.42 -5.73
N LYS A 133 17.42 -12.28 -6.45
CA LYS A 133 17.13 -13.65 -6.02
C LYS A 133 18.38 -14.53 -5.95
N SER A 134 19.40 -14.29 -6.79
CA SER A 134 20.67 -15.00 -6.73
C SER A 134 21.47 -14.69 -5.45
N VAL A 135 21.28 -13.51 -4.87
CA VAL A 135 21.93 -13.09 -3.61
C VAL A 135 21.11 -13.52 -2.39
N ASN A 136 19.80 -13.26 -2.43
CA ASN A 136 18.85 -13.67 -1.39
C ASN A 136 17.54 -14.13 -2.04
N PRO A 137 17.28 -15.45 -2.12
CA PRO A 137 16.05 -15.98 -2.75
C PRO A 137 14.74 -15.50 -2.09
N LYS A 138 14.81 -15.06 -0.82
CA LYS A 138 13.66 -14.55 -0.07
C LYS A 138 13.47 -13.04 -0.19
N ALA A 139 14.42 -12.32 -0.81
CA ALA A 139 14.33 -10.86 -0.92
C ALA A 139 13.10 -10.43 -1.72
N TYR A 140 12.51 -9.33 -1.31
CA TYR A 140 11.37 -8.73 -1.98
C TYR A 140 11.82 -7.86 -3.15
N THR A 141 11.07 -7.93 -4.27
CA THR A 141 11.20 -7.02 -5.40
C THR A 141 9.83 -6.40 -5.64
N ILE A 142 9.71 -5.12 -5.34
CA ILE A 142 8.46 -4.36 -5.41
C ILE A 142 8.62 -3.30 -6.50
N LEU A 143 7.61 -3.14 -7.35
CA LEU A 143 7.64 -2.24 -8.49
C LEU A 143 6.55 -1.18 -8.39
N GLU A 144 6.93 0.08 -8.46
CA GLU A 144 6.02 1.12 -8.89
C GLU A 144 5.95 1.10 -10.42
N HIS A 145 4.91 0.46 -10.96
CA HIS A 145 4.90 0.11 -12.39
C HIS A 145 3.72 0.71 -13.17
N PHE A 146 2.50 0.42 -12.80
CA PHE A 146 1.27 0.98 -13.39
C PHE A 146 1.20 0.81 -14.92
N CYS A 147 1.45 -0.40 -15.39
CA CYS A 147 1.40 -0.76 -16.81
C CYS A 147 0.23 -1.69 -17.13
N ALA A 148 0.19 -2.21 -18.36
CA ALA A 148 -0.81 -3.16 -18.81
C ALA A 148 -0.89 -4.37 -17.86
N ALA A 149 -2.10 -4.81 -17.53
CA ALA A 149 -2.33 -5.91 -16.58
C ALA A 149 -1.62 -7.22 -17.00
N THR A 150 -1.45 -7.44 -18.29
CA THR A 150 -0.72 -8.60 -18.84
C THR A 150 0.78 -8.54 -18.54
N GLU A 151 1.37 -7.34 -18.61
CA GLU A 151 2.76 -7.11 -18.24
C GLU A 151 2.99 -7.28 -16.74
N GLU A 152 2.13 -6.63 -15.94
CA GLU A 152 2.20 -6.74 -14.49
C GLU A 152 2.03 -8.20 -14.01
N LEU A 153 1.12 -8.97 -14.63
CA LEU A 153 0.96 -10.40 -14.32
C LEU A 153 2.23 -11.20 -14.62
N GLU A 154 2.91 -10.91 -15.73
CA GLU A 154 4.15 -11.61 -16.09
C GLU A 154 5.29 -11.31 -15.10
N LEU A 155 5.37 -10.07 -14.59
CA LEU A 155 6.32 -9.70 -13.55
C LEU A 155 5.98 -10.37 -12.19
N VAL A 156 4.70 -10.45 -11.86
CA VAL A 156 4.23 -11.16 -10.64
C VAL A 156 4.50 -12.66 -10.73
N GLN A 157 4.35 -13.27 -11.90
CA GLN A 157 4.70 -14.67 -12.13
C GLN A 157 6.21 -14.95 -11.96
N ASP A 158 7.05 -13.95 -12.20
CA ASP A 158 8.50 -14.00 -11.92
C ASP A 158 8.85 -13.75 -10.44
N GLY A 159 7.86 -13.65 -9.55
CA GLY A 159 8.02 -13.48 -8.10
C GLY A 159 8.25 -12.04 -7.64
N MET A 160 7.94 -11.06 -8.48
CA MET A 160 7.90 -9.64 -8.11
C MET A 160 6.52 -9.25 -7.55
N MET A 161 6.41 -8.08 -6.94
CA MET A 161 5.15 -7.48 -6.52
C MET A 161 4.99 -6.12 -7.18
N VAL A 162 3.75 -5.75 -7.50
CA VAL A 162 3.43 -4.46 -8.11
C VAL A 162 2.55 -3.62 -7.20
N TRP A 163 2.74 -2.32 -7.20
CA TRP A 163 1.85 -1.39 -6.52
C TRP A 163 0.49 -1.32 -7.23
N ALA A 164 -0.58 -1.23 -6.45
CA ALA A 164 -1.94 -1.05 -6.93
C ALA A 164 -2.59 0.13 -6.20
N ASN A 165 -2.61 1.27 -6.89
CA ASN A 165 -3.12 2.53 -6.39
C ASN A 165 -4.64 2.58 -6.46
N ALA A 166 -5.31 2.81 -5.33
CA ALA A 166 -6.75 3.06 -5.24
C ALA A 166 -7.07 4.38 -4.51
N ASN A 167 -6.10 5.29 -4.40
CA ASN A 167 -6.27 6.54 -3.66
C ASN A 167 -7.53 7.31 -4.08
N ASN A 168 -7.73 7.55 -5.39
CA ASN A 168 -8.89 8.29 -5.86
C ASN A 168 -10.20 7.65 -5.39
N ALA A 169 -10.34 6.33 -5.53
CA ALA A 169 -11.56 5.63 -5.15
C ALA A 169 -11.85 5.72 -3.64
N PHE A 170 -10.83 5.55 -2.81
CA PHE A 170 -10.95 5.72 -1.37
C PHE A 170 -11.19 7.17 -0.95
N CYS A 171 -10.58 8.14 -1.65
CA CYS A 171 -10.85 9.56 -1.45
C CYS A 171 -12.32 9.90 -1.77
N GLN A 172 -12.86 9.43 -2.90
CA GLN A 172 -14.27 9.62 -3.23
C GLN A 172 -15.17 8.95 -2.18
N GLY A 173 -14.86 7.71 -1.82
CA GLY A 173 -15.57 6.98 -0.77
C GLY A 173 -15.59 7.75 0.56
N ILE A 174 -14.46 8.18 1.09
CA ILE A 174 -14.38 8.87 2.38
C ILE A 174 -15.08 10.24 2.33
N MET A 175 -15.00 10.96 1.21
CA MET A 175 -15.69 12.25 1.03
C MET A 175 -17.21 12.14 0.98
N GLY A 176 -17.77 10.96 0.68
CA GLY A 176 -19.21 10.73 0.55
C GLY A 176 -19.73 10.77 -0.89
N TYR A 177 -18.85 10.64 -1.89
CA TYR A 177 -19.22 10.62 -3.32
C TYR A 177 -19.17 9.18 -3.87
N SER A 178 -20.23 8.76 -4.57
CA SER A 178 -20.30 7.44 -5.21
C SER A 178 -19.48 7.37 -6.50
N SER A 179 -19.48 8.45 -7.28
CA SER A 179 -18.76 8.51 -8.54
C SER A 179 -17.26 8.30 -8.33
N GLN A 180 -16.65 7.46 -9.17
CA GLN A 180 -15.23 7.10 -9.13
C GLN A 180 -14.78 6.46 -7.80
N SER A 181 -15.70 5.88 -7.03
CA SER A 181 -15.40 5.24 -5.75
C SER A 181 -15.26 3.70 -5.86
N ASP A 182 -15.07 3.17 -7.07
CA ASP A 182 -14.82 1.76 -7.32
C ASP A 182 -13.36 1.39 -7.07
N PHE A 183 -13.12 0.54 -6.09
CA PHE A 183 -11.79 0.00 -5.77
C PHE A 183 -11.66 -1.51 -6.06
N SER A 184 -12.50 -2.06 -6.91
CA SER A 184 -12.44 -3.47 -7.35
C SER A 184 -11.10 -3.83 -8.02
N SER A 185 -10.41 -2.85 -8.60
CA SER A 185 -9.09 -3.01 -9.22
C SER A 185 -7.99 -3.51 -8.26
N LEU A 186 -8.20 -3.43 -6.95
CA LEU A 186 -7.30 -4.01 -5.94
C LEU A 186 -7.42 -5.54 -5.82
N SER A 187 -8.46 -6.16 -6.39
CA SER A 187 -8.61 -7.61 -6.39
C SER A 187 -7.89 -8.24 -7.57
N ALA A 188 -7.05 -9.23 -7.27
CA ALA A 188 -6.44 -10.07 -8.30
C ALA A 188 -7.51 -10.81 -9.13
N GLN A 189 -8.61 -11.25 -8.49
CA GLN A 189 -9.73 -11.89 -9.18
C GLN A 189 -10.39 -10.94 -10.19
N SER A 190 -10.62 -9.67 -9.82
CA SER A 190 -11.18 -8.67 -10.74
C SER A 190 -10.27 -8.40 -11.93
N ARG A 191 -8.96 -8.56 -11.78
CA ARG A 191 -7.96 -8.50 -12.87
C ARG A 191 -7.80 -9.82 -13.63
N GLN A 192 -8.54 -10.86 -13.24
CA GLN A 192 -8.41 -12.23 -13.77
C GLN A 192 -6.99 -12.82 -13.53
N TRP A 193 -6.36 -12.45 -12.44
CA TRP A 193 -5.06 -12.98 -12.04
C TRP A 193 -5.22 -14.16 -11.10
N ASN A 194 -4.33 -15.13 -11.23
CA ASN A 194 -4.25 -16.31 -10.35
C ASN A 194 -3.25 -16.14 -9.19
N LEU A 195 -2.60 -14.97 -9.10
CA LEU A 195 -1.61 -14.67 -8.08
C LEU A 195 -1.97 -13.37 -7.35
N LYS A 196 -1.66 -13.29 -6.06
CA LYS A 196 -1.94 -12.15 -5.18
C LYS A 196 -0.70 -11.24 -5.04
N GLY A 197 -0.07 -10.88 -6.17
CA GLY A 197 1.16 -10.08 -6.20
C GLY A 197 0.97 -8.57 -6.17
N MET A 198 -0.25 -8.07 -5.94
CA MET A 198 -0.52 -6.63 -5.86
C MET A 198 -0.45 -6.11 -4.42
N ILE A 199 0.35 -5.07 -4.20
CA ILE A 199 0.35 -4.30 -2.95
C ILE A 199 -0.68 -3.19 -3.08
N GLY A 200 -1.88 -3.44 -2.55
CA GLY A 200 -2.97 -2.47 -2.59
C GLY A 200 -2.79 -1.36 -1.54
N TYR A 201 -3.10 -0.12 -1.92
CA TYR A 201 -3.05 1.00 -0.99
C TYR A 201 -4.06 2.10 -1.29
N GLN A 202 -4.37 2.89 -0.26
CA GLN A 202 -5.21 4.07 -0.34
C GLN A 202 -4.41 5.39 -0.25
N GLU A 203 -3.18 5.35 0.24
CA GLU A 203 -2.30 6.51 0.40
C GLU A 203 -0.85 6.11 0.17
N SER A 204 -0.05 7.01 -0.41
CA SER A 204 1.40 6.93 -0.48
C SER A 204 2.02 8.32 -0.30
N HIS A 205 3.31 8.46 -0.57
CA HIS A 205 4.00 9.76 -0.57
C HIS A 205 3.61 10.63 -1.78
N ASP A 206 2.97 10.07 -2.80
CA ASP A 206 2.62 10.77 -4.04
C ASP A 206 1.16 11.18 -4.13
N GLU A 207 0.25 10.56 -3.37
CA GLU A 207 -1.16 10.88 -3.40
C GLU A 207 -1.60 11.70 -2.18
N GLU A 208 -2.72 12.40 -2.35
CA GLU A 208 -3.31 13.18 -1.27
C GLU A 208 -3.88 12.28 -0.16
N ARG A 209 -3.84 12.73 1.07
CA ARG A 209 -4.37 12.02 2.25
C ARG A 209 -5.89 11.93 2.19
N THR A 210 -6.42 10.74 2.44
CA THR A 210 -7.87 10.49 2.39
C THR A 210 -8.64 11.36 3.39
N VAL A 211 -8.12 11.49 4.63
CA VAL A 211 -8.76 12.32 5.66
C VAL A 211 -8.63 13.81 5.35
N TYR A 212 -7.53 14.27 4.77
CA TYR A 212 -7.43 15.65 4.27
C TYR A 212 -8.51 15.94 3.22
N LYS A 213 -8.74 15.00 2.30
CA LYS A 213 -9.80 15.11 1.28
C LYS A 213 -11.18 15.15 1.92
N ALA A 214 -11.44 14.27 2.89
CA ALA A 214 -12.71 14.24 3.63
C ALA A 214 -12.99 15.55 4.35
N LYS A 215 -12.00 16.09 5.07
CA LYS A 215 -12.08 17.34 5.82
C LYS A 215 -12.28 18.56 4.92
N THR A 216 -11.67 18.58 3.74
CA THR A 216 -11.65 19.76 2.86
C THR A 216 -12.79 19.74 1.87
N TYR A 217 -13.10 18.59 1.29
CA TYR A 217 -14.00 18.44 0.13
C TYR A 217 -15.16 17.48 0.38
N GLY A 218 -15.28 16.90 1.60
CA GLY A 218 -16.36 16.01 1.93
C GLY A 218 -17.74 16.69 1.87
N VAL A 219 -18.79 15.86 1.71
CA VAL A 219 -20.18 16.35 1.85
C VAL A 219 -20.39 16.92 3.27
N ASP A 220 -21.41 17.74 3.47
CA ASP A 220 -21.59 18.50 4.73
C ASP A 220 -21.60 17.59 5.99
N GLY A 221 -22.17 16.41 5.92
CA GLY A 221 -22.18 15.44 7.03
C GLY A 221 -20.80 14.80 7.30
N VAL A 222 -19.78 15.05 6.46
CA VAL A 222 -18.44 14.49 6.58
C VAL A 222 -17.41 15.55 6.93
N LYS A 223 -17.35 16.64 6.16
CA LYS A 223 -16.27 17.66 6.29
C LYS A 223 -16.22 18.35 7.65
N ASN A 224 -17.35 18.43 8.35
CA ASN A 224 -17.49 19.19 9.59
C ASN A 224 -17.38 18.31 10.86
N SER A 225 -17.11 17.00 10.73
CA SER A 225 -17.07 16.07 11.87
C SER A 225 -15.84 15.19 11.83
N THR A 226 -14.92 15.39 12.77
CA THR A 226 -13.75 14.51 12.95
C THR A 226 -14.17 13.08 13.22
N GLN A 227 -15.18 12.88 14.07
CA GLN A 227 -15.72 11.54 14.35
C GLN A 227 -16.13 10.83 13.06
N VAL A 228 -16.95 11.45 12.21
CA VAL A 228 -17.43 10.84 10.94
C VAL A 228 -16.26 10.59 9.98
N GLN A 229 -15.28 11.50 9.93
CA GLN A 229 -14.06 11.30 9.12
C GLN A 229 -13.30 10.05 9.57
N MET A 230 -13.14 9.84 10.89
CA MET A 230 -12.44 8.67 11.44
C MET A 230 -13.25 7.38 11.25
N GLU A 231 -14.57 7.41 11.43
CA GLU A 231 -15.46 6.27 11.15
C GLU A 231 -15.35 5.83 9.68
N ARG A 232 -15.35 6.78 8.75
CA ARG A 232 -15.18 6.51 7.32
C ARG A 232 -13.78 6.03 6.96
N ALA A 233 -12.74 6.57 7.61
CA ALA A 233 -11.37 6.08 7.46
C ALA A 233 -11.24 4.64 7.96
N GLY A 234 -11.88 4.28 9.08
CA GLY A 234 -11.97 2.93 9.59
C GLY A 234 -12.70 1.98 8.64
N MET A 235 -13.79 2.43 8.02
CA MET A 235 -14.48 1.66 6.99
C MET A 235 -13.59 1.44 5.74
N ASN A 236 -12.90 2.47 5.26
CA ASN A 236 -11.93 2.33 4.18
C ASN A 236 -10.85 1.30 4.53
N ALA A 237 -10.31 1.35 5.76
CA ALA A 237 -9.33 0.38 6.24
C ALA A 237 -9.92 -1.04 6.26
N ALA A 238 -11.16 -1.23 6.75
CA ALA A 238 -11.82 -2.52 6.76
C ALA A 238 -11.93 -3.12 5.34
N PHE A 239 -12.34 -2.33 4.35
CA PHE A 239 -12.37 -2.78 2.95
C PHE A 239 -10.99 -3.06 2.39
N LEU A 240 -10.01 -2.15 2.59
CA LEU A 240 -8.64 -2.34 2.11
C LEU A 240 -8.03 -3.63 2.65
N PHE A 241 -8.13 -3.87 3.97
CA PHE A 241 -7.50 -5.03 4.61
C PHE A 241 -8.27 -6.34 4.42
N THR A 242 -9.56 -6.28 4.07
CA THR A 242 -10.33 -7.50 3.75
C THR A 242 -10.05 -7.99 2.32
N ILE A 243 -9.71 -7.12 1.37
CA ILE A 243 -9.28 -7.56 0.03
C ILE A 243 -8.00 -8.41 0.16
N PRO A 244 -7.93 -9.62 -0.44
CA PRO A 244 -6.74 -10.47 -0.39
C PRO A 244 -5.49 -9.84 -1.00
N GLY A 245 -4.32 -10.32 -0.58
CA GLY A 245 -3.00 -9.86 -1.02
C GLY A 245 -2.35 -8.83 -0.08
N PRO A 246 -1.06 -8.48 -0.31
CA PRO A 246 -0.33 -7.54 0.51
C PRO A 246 -0.91 -6.12 0.45
N LYS A 247 -0.67 -5.34 1.49
CA LYS A 247 -1.18 -3.98 1.63
C LYS A 247 -0.08 -3.04 2.11
N MET A 248 -0.19 -1.77 1.71
CA MET A 248 0.66 -0.70 2.22
C MET A 248 -0.18 0.27 3.06
N ILE A 249 0.38 0.66 4.21
CA ILE A 249 -0.08 1.76 5.05
C ILE A 249 0.92 2.89 4.89
N TRP A 250 0.46 4.07 4.51
CA TRP A 250 1.30 5.24 4.54
C TRP A 250 1.31 5.85 5.94
N GLN A 251 2.45 6.37 6.33
CA GLN A 251 2.74 6.93 7.66
C GLN A 251 1.60 7.83 8.19
N PHE A 252 1.12 7.50 9.40
CA PHE A 252 0.02 8.15 10.13
C PHE A 252 -1.37 8.02 9.49
N GLY A 253 -1.53 7.26 8.39
CA GLY A 253 -2.85 6.96 7.82
C GLY A 253 -3.76 6.24 8.82
N GLU A 254 -3.18 5.39 9.67
CA GLU A 254 -3.86 4.68 10.77
C GLU A 254 -4.38 5.60 11.88
N MET A 255 -3.92 6.85 11.91
CA MET A 255 -4.38 7.89 12.84
C MET A 255 -5.18 8.99 12.13
N GLY A 256 -5.50 8.80 10.84
CA GLY A 256 -6.27 9.76 10.06
C GLY A 256 -5.50 11.04 9.76
N TYR A 257 -4.30 10.92 9.19
CA TYR A 257 -3.44 12.06 8.87
C TYR A 257 -4.14 13.04 7.91
N ASP A 258 -4.22 14.31 8.31
CA ASP A 258 -5.04 15.33 7.64
C ASP A 258 -4.26 16.57 7.16
N TYR A 259 -2.95 16.46 7.00
CA TYR A 259 -2.13 17.46 6.30
C TYR A 259 -2.06 17.13 4.81
N SER A 260 -2.26 18.14 3.96
CA SER A 260 -2.11 17.99 2.51
C SER A 260 -0.71 17.52 2.13
N ILE A 261 -0.62 16.77 1.04
CA ILE A 261 0.66 16.43 0.43
C ILE A 261 1.46 17.66 0.01
N ASP A 262 0.78 18.79 -0.25
CA ASP A 262 1.42 20.07 -0.60
C ASP A 262 1.74 20.94 0.61
N TYR A 263 1.41 20.49 1.83
CA TYR A 263 1.81 21.21 3.04
C TYR A 263 3.32 21.38 3.10
N ASN A 264 3.79 22.60 3.26
CA ASN A 264 5.22 22.96 3.22
C ASN A 264 5.91 22.62 1.88
N GLY A 265 5.13 22.64 0.78
CA GLY A 265 5.56 22.22 -0.56
C GLY A 265 5.54 20.70 -0.76
N ARG A 266 5.44 20.27 -2.03
CA ARG A 266 5.30 18.83 -2.42
C ARG A 266 6.35 17.92 -1.77
N VAL A 267 7.61 18.33 -1.78
CA VAL A 267 8.76 17.60 -1.21
C VAL A 267 9.14 18.07 0.19
N GLY A 268 8.40 18.99 0.78
CA GLY A 268 8.64 19.52 2.10
C GLY A 268 8.30 18.54 3.22
N LYS A 269 8.98 18.69 4.37
CA LYS A 269 8.73 17.85 5.54
C LYS A 269 7.30 18.03 6.04
N LYS A 270 6.60 16.94 6.27
CA LYS A 270 5.28 16.90 6.87
C LYS A 270 5.39 16.76 8.39
N PRO A 271 4.48 17.39 9.18
CA PRO A 271 4.49 17.27 10.64
C PRO A 271 4.40 15.83 11.11
N VAL A 272 5.17 15.48 12.13
CA VAL A 272 5.05 14.23 12.90
C VAL A 272 3.93 14.41 13.92
N ARG A 273 2.95 13.51 13.98
CA ARG A 273 1.70 13.70 14.71
C ARG A 273 1.35 12.52 15.63
N TRP A 274 2.28 12.12 16.49
CA TRP A 274 1.99 11.15 17.56
C TRP A 274 0.91 11.61 18.54
N ASP A 275 0.77 12.92 18.71
CA ASP A 275 -0.26 13.58 19.50
C ASP A 275 -1.69 13.30 18.99
N TYR A 276 -1.86 12.80 17.79
CA TYR A 276 -3.17 12.40 17.27
C TYR A 276 -3.84 11.32 18.12
N LEU A 277 -3.07 10.44 18.78
CA LEU A 277 -3.61 9.43 19.70
C LEU A 277 -4.25 10.00 20.96
N GLU A 278 -4.04 11.26 21.29
CA GLU A 278 -4.73 11.93 22.38
C GLU A 278 -6.22 12.25 22.04
N ASN A 279 -6.56 12.25 20.75
CA ASN A 279 -7.94 12.40 20.30
C ASN A 279 -8.65 11.05 20.27
N PRO A 280 -9.79 10.86 20.99
CA PRO A 280 -10.44 9.56 21.11
C PRO A 280 -10.92 8.96 19.79
N ASP A 281 -11.39 9.77 18.84
CA ASP A 281 -11.84 9.28 17.53
C ASP A 281 -10.66 8.74 16.71
N ARG A 282 -9.50 9.39 16.79
CA ARG A 282 -8.27 8.96 16.10
C ARG A 282 -7.63 7.73 16.77
N ALA A 283 -7.66 7.67 18.11
CA ALA A 283 -7.25 6.48 18.85
C ALA A 283 -8.11 5.28 18.46
N LYS A 284 -9.44 5.44 18.39
CA LYS A 284 -10.37 4.41 17.91
C LYS A 284 -10.07 3.97 16.48
N LEU A 285 -9.65 4.89 15.60
CA LEU A 285 -9.21 4.53 14.25
C LEU A 285 -7.95 3.66 14.28
N ALA A 286 -6.96 4.02 15.10
CA ALA A 286 -5.75 3.23 15.27
C ALA A 286 -6.05 1.82 15.82
N ASP A 287 -6.96 1.70 16.78
CA ASP A 287 -7.45 0.41 17.29
C ASP A 287 -8.16 -0.40 16.20
N THR A 288 -8.91 0.26 15.30
CA THR A 288 -9.53 -0.40 14.14
C THR A 288 -8.48 -1.00 13.22
N TYR A 289 -7.41 -0.26 12.91
CA TYR A 289 -6.27 -0.80 12.12
C TYR A 289 -5.59 -1.96 12.83
N ALA A 290 -5.30 -1.82 14.13
CA ALA A 290 -4.67 -2.88 14.93
C ALA A 290 -5.51 -4.18 14.92
N THR A 291 -6.82 -4.07 15.11
CA THR A 291 -7.75 -5.21 15.09
C THR A 291 -7.77 -5.90 13.72
N LEU A 292 -7.84 -5.13 12.63
CA LEU A 292 -7.83 -5.68 11.25
C LEU A 292 -6.49 -6.36 10.92
N LEU A 293 -5.37 -5.79 11.35
CA LEU A 293 -4.04 -6.37 11.15
C LEU A 293 -3.85 -7.63 12.00
N SER A 294 -4.36 -7.65 13.23
CA SER A 294 -4.35 -8.83 14.10
C SER A 294 -5.12 -9.99 13.46
N LEU A 295 -6.30 -9.73 12.92
CA LEU A 295 -7.08 -10.74 12.19
C LEU A 295 -6.29 -11.32 10.99
N ARG A 296 -5.62 -10.46 10.22
CA ARG A 296 -4.79 -10.91 9.10
C ARG A 296 -3.57 -11.72 9.55
N SER A 297 -3.00 -11.37 10.69
CA SER A 297 -1.86 -12.08 11.28
C SER A 297 -2.26 -13.44 11.87
N GLU A 298 -3.44 -13.53 12.48
CA GLU A 298 -4.00 -14.77 13.04
C GLU A 298 -4.39 -15.77 11.94
N PHE A 299 -4.95 -15.27 10.81
CA PHE A 299 -5.43 -16.09 9.69
C PHE A 299 -4.78 -15.70 8.35
N PRO A 300 -3.44 -15.77 8.21
CA PRO A 300 -2.74 -15.24 7.03
C PRO A 300 -3.19 -15.90 5.72
N GLN A 301 -3.56 -17.18 5.73
CA GLN A 301 -3.98 -17.89 4.51
C GLN A 301 -5.35 -17.42 4.00
N VAL A 302 -6.25 -16.99 4.88
CA VAL A 302 -7.55 -16.41 4.48
C VAL A 302 -7.37 -15.18 3.59
N PHE A 303 -6.36 -14.37 3.87
CA PHE A 303 -6.07 -13.13 3.14
C PHE A 303 -5.00 -13.30 2.05
N ALA A 304 -4.25 -14.39 2.07
CA ALA A 304 -3.30 -14.73 1.01
C ALA A 304 -3.94 -15.59 -0.08
N ASN A 305 -4.78 -16.57 0.30
CA ASN A 305 -5.25 -17.63 -0.58
C ASN A 305 -6.70 -18.08 -0.24
N PRO A 306 -7.71 -17.20 -0.23
CA PRO A 306 -9.07 -17.63 0.02
C PRO A 306 -9.52 -18.64 -1.06
N SER A 307 -10.32 -19.63 -0.66
CA SER A 307 -10.91 -20.59 -1.59
C SER A 307 -11.91 -19.94 -2.53
N THR A 308 -12.62 -18.94 -2.01
CA THR A 308 -13.55 -18.10 -2.77
C THR A 308 -13.52 -16.68 -2.23
N GLU A 309 -13.50 -15.70 -3.14
CA GLU A 309 -13.70 -14.29 -2.79
C GLU A 309 -14.85 -13.71 -3.61
N THR A 310 -15.66 -12.87 -3.00
CA THR A 310 -16.68 -12.08 -3.71
C THR A 310 -16.55 -10.63 -3.30
N LEU A 311 -16.37 -9.75 -4.27
CA LEU A 311 -16.30 -8.31 -4.07
C LEU A 311 -17.50 -7.62 -4.74
N ARG A 312 -18.25 -6.87 -3.94
CA ARG A 312 -19.33 -5.99 -4.38
C ARG A 312 -19.03 -4.58 -3.89
N VAL A 313 -18.03 -3.95 -4.54
CA VAL A 313 -17.39 -2.70 -4.07
C VAL A 313 -17.47 -1.57 -5.11
N SER A 314 -18.08 -1.82 -6.26
CA SER A 314 -18.29 -0.82 -7.30
C SER A 314 -19.34 0.24 -6.90
N GLU A 315 -19.45 1.28 -7.70
CA GLU A 315 -20.40 2.39 -7.50
C GLU A 315 -21.86 1.92 -7.43
N SER A 316 -22.23 0.87 -8.17
CA SER A 316 -23.58 0.30 -8.19
C SER A 316 -24.05 -0.25 -6.84
N TYR A 317 -23.12 -0.54 -5.93
CA TYR A 317 -23.45 -1.02 -4.57
C TYR A 317 -23.43 0.09 -3.52
N TRP A 318 -23.31 1.34 -3.92
CA TRP A 318 -23.24 2.48 -2.99
C TRP A 318 -24.44 2.59 -2.06
N SER A 319 -25.66 2.54 -2.61
CA SER A 319 -26.91 2.76 -1.85
C SER A 319 -27.41 1.52 -1.12
N ASN A 320 -26.99 0.31 -1.53
CA ASN A 320 -27.49 -0.96 -1.02
C ASN A 320 -26.49 -1.65 -0.08
N GLY A 321 -25.39 -0.98 0.23
CA GLY A 321 -24.28 -1.54 0.99
C GLY A 321 -23.28 -2.29 0.12
N ARG A 322 -22.01 -1.93 0.27
CA ARG A 322 -20.87 -2.66 -0.31
C ARG A 322 -20.53 -3.85 0.57
N PHE A 323 -20.02 -4.93 -0.02
CA PHE A 323 -19.57 -6.05 0.77
C PHE A 323 -18.40 -6.81 0.13
N ILE A 324 -17.68 -7.54 1.00
CA ILE A 324 -16.67 -8.53 0.63
C ILE A 324 -16.96 -9.81 1.39
N THR A 325 -16.88 -10.97 0.72
CA THR A 325 -16.88 -12.26 1.39
C THR A 325 -15.61 -13.03 1.05
N LEU A 326 -15.00 -13.67 2.04
CA LEU A 326 -13.90 -14.60 1.88
C LEU A 326 -14.29 -15.94 2.48
N GLN A 327 -14.02 -17.03 1.75
CA GLN A 327 -14.20 -18.39 2.24
C GLN A 327 -12.85 -19.09 2.33
N HIS A 328 -12.57 -19.69 3.47
CA HIS A 328 -11.38 -20.51 3.69
C HIS A 328 -11.67 -21.53 4.81
N PRO A 329 -11.09 -22.75 4.79
CA PRO A 329 -11.29 -23.74 5.85
C PRO A 329 -10.96 -23.23 7.26
N ASP A 330 -10.01 -22.31 7.38
CA ASP A 330 -9.63 -21.76 8.67
C ASP A 330 -10.64 -20.74 9.19
N LEU A 331 -11.18 -19.87 8.32
CA LEU A 331 -12.11 -18.81 8.69
C LEU A 331 -12.88 -18.30 7.46
N ASN A 332 -14.19 -18.13 7.57
CA ASN A 332 -14.95 -17.33 6.61
C ASN A 332 -15.15 -15.90 7.16
N VAL A 333 -15.11 -14.93 6.25
CA VAL A 333 -15.23 -13.50 6.57
C VAL A 333 -16.36 -12.88 5.73
N VAL A 334 -17.18 -12.05 6.37
CA VAL A 334 -18.17 -11.19 5.73
C VAL A 334 -17.95 -9.76 6.20
N LEU A 335 -17.60 -8.86 5.28
CA LEU A 335 -17.57 -7.43 5.51
C LEU A 335 -18.74 -6.79 4.77
N ALA A 336 -19.52 -5.96 5.45
CA ALA A 336 -20.55 -5.12 4.83
C ALA A 336 -20.42 -3.68 5.33
N GLY A 337 -20.56 -2.69 4.44
CA GLY A 337 -20.38 -1.28 4.78
C GLY A 337 -21.37 -0.37 4.05
N ASN A 338 -21.81 0.66 4.77
CA ASN A 338 -22.69 1.71 4.29
C ASN A 338 -21.91 3.01 4.05
N TYR A 339 -21.56 3.30 2.79
CA TYR A 339 -20.86 4.52 2.41
C TYR A 339 -21.76 5.76 2.30
N THR A 340 -23.07 5.61 2.40
CA THR A 340 -23.98 6.77 2.45
C THR A 340 -23.87 7.50 3.80
N THR A 341 -24.45 8.68 3.90
CA THR A 341 -24.50 9.45 5.15
C THR A 341 -25.75 9.16 6.00
N SER A 342 -26.66 8.33 5.49
CA SER A 342 -27.92 7.95 6.15
C SER A 342 -27.96 6.46 6.46
N ALA A 343 -28.73 6.06 7.44
CA ALA A 343 -28.93 4.65 7.75
C ALA A 343 -29.55 3.91 6.56
N THR A 344 -29.04 2.71 6.26
CA THR A 344 -29.47 1.87 5.14
C THR A 344 -29.63 0.42 5.61
N SER A 345 -30.68 -0.25 5.14
CA SER A 345 -30.83 -1.70 5.33
C SER A 345 -29.90 -2.44 4.36
N VAL A 346 -29.02 -3.27 4.91
CA VAL A 346 -28.03 -4.05 4.16
C VAL A 346 -28.25 -5.52 4.43
N THR A 347 -28.29 -6.33 3.38
CA THR A 347 -28.32 -7.79 3.50
C THR A 347 -26.90 -8.30 3.74
N LEU A 348 -26.68 -9.03 4.83
CA LEU A 348 -25.41 -9.68 5.12
C LEU A 348 -25.25 -10.93 4.26
N PRO A 349 -24.20 -11.02 3.42
CA PRO A 349 -24.01 -12.11 2.47
C PRO A 349 -23.31 -13.30 3.12
N PHE A 350 -23.94 -13.95 4.10
CA PHE A 350 -23.38 -15.13 4.76
C PHE A 350 -23.11 -16.26 3.77
N THR A 351 -21.99 -16.95 3.97
CA THR A 351 -21.48 -17.98 3.05
C THR A 351 -21.65 -19.40 3.58
N GLN A 352 -22.02 -19.55 4.84
CA GLN A 352 -22.34 -20.83 5.50
C GLN A 352 -23.36 -20.63 6.61
N THR A 353 -24.05 -21.70 6.99
CA THR A 353 -24.85 -21.77 8.22
C THR A 353 -23.97 -21.87 9.46
N GLY A 354 -24.52 -21.55 10.62
CA GLY A 354 -23.81 -21.56 11.90
C GLY A 354 -23.78 -20.19 12.57
N THR A 355 -22.95 -20.08 13.60
CA THR A 355 -22.80 -18.82 14.35
C THR A 355 -21.68 -17.99 13.76
N TRP A 356 -21.96 -16.72 13.55
CA TRP A 356 -21.02 -15.70 13.11
C TRP A 356 -20.82 -14.65 14.21
N TYR A 357 -19.66 -14.05 14.28
CA TYR A 357 -19.27 -13.10 15.32
C TYR A 357 -18.83 -11.80 14.71
N ASP A 358 -19.35 -10.68 15.20
CA ASP A 358 -18.88 -9.34 14.83
C ASP A 358 -17.51 -9.12 15.48
N LEU A 359 -16.52 -8.83 14.65
CA LEU A 359 -15.11 -8.69 15.07
C LEU A 359 -14.90 -7.57 16.10
N PHE A 360 -15.70 -6.51 16.04
CA PHE A 360 -15.51 -5.31 16.87
C PHE A 360 -16.39 -5.27 18.10
N THR A 361 -17.54 -5.92 18.05
CA THR A 361 -18.52 -5.88 19.16
C THR A 361 -18.68 -7.21 19.88
N GLY A 362 -18.21 -8.32 19.28
CA GLY A 362 -18.43 -9.67 19.77
C GLY A 362 -19.89 -10.15 19.65
N GLU A 363 -20.78 -9.32 19.07
CA GLU A 363 -22.19 -9.69 18.82
C GLU A 363 -22.24 -10.93 17.93
N SER A 364 -23.16 -11.87 18.24
CA SER A 364 -23.29 -13.10 17.46
C SER A 364 -24.56 -13.11 16.61
N TYR A 365 -24.45 -13.71 15.44
CA TYR A 365 -25.52 -13.92 14.46
C TYR A 365 -25.66 -15.42 14.18
N VAL A 366 -26.84 -15.99 14.40
CA VAL A 366 -27.12 -17.39 14.05
C VAL A 366 -27.75 -17.43 12.67
N VAL A 367 -27.17 -18.19 11.78
CA VAL A 367 -27.62 -18.40 10.40
C VAL A 367 -28.04 -19.85 10.24
N ASP A 368 -29.32 -20.11 10.34
CA ASP A 368 -29.85 -21.48 10.22
C ASP A 368 -30.04 -21.91 8.75
N ASN A 369 -30.34 -20.95 7.88
CA ASN A 369 -30.60 -21.20 6.47
C ASN A 369 -30.12 -20.03 5.59
N LEU A 370 -29.27 -20.31 4.62
CA LEU A 370 -28.73 -19.32 3.69
C LEU A 370 -29.78 -18.72 2.73
N SER A 371 -30.92 -19.40 2.55
CA SER A 371 -32.01 -18.86 1.73
C SER A 371 -32.83 -17.76 2.46
N ASN A 372 -32.61 -17.60 3.76
CA ASN A 372 -33.25 -16.56 4.55
C ASN A 372 -32.28 -15.37 4.68
N PRO A 373 -32.52 -14.25 4.00
CA PRO A 373 -31.62 -13.10 4.07
C PRO A 373 -31.62 -12.50 5.48
N VAL A 374 -30.44 -12.27 6.03
CA VAL A 374 -30.27 -11.51 7.27
C VAL A 374 -30.02 -10.05 6.93
N ASN A 375 -31.01 -9.22 7.22
CA ASN A 375 -30.92 -7.78 6.99
C ASN A 375 -30.57 -7.06 8.29
N VAL A 376 -29.62 -6.13 8.20
CA VAL A 376 -29.25 -5.25 9.30
C VAL A 376 -29.34 -3.79 8.87
N THR A 377 -29.75 -2.92 9.77
CA THR A 377 -29.69 -1.48 9.53
C THR A 377 -28.32 -0.98 9.93
N LEU A 378 -27.52 -0.59 8.95
CA LEU A 378 -26.23 0.05 9.18
C LEU A 378 -26.42 1.58 9.21
N PRO A 379 -26.01 2.27 10.27
CA PRO A 379 -25.90 3.73 10.26
C PRO A 379 -25.09 4.23 9.06
N GLY A 380 -25.29 5.47 8.66
CA GLY A 380 -24.42 6.08 7.65
C GLY A 380 -22.96 6.05 8.10
N SER A 381 -22.03 5.84 7.18
CA SER A 381 -20.59 5.82 7.47
C SER A 381 -20.13 4.69 8.38
N SER A 382 -20.84 3.56 8.42
CA SER A 382 -20.53 2.43 9.29
C SER A 382 -20.38 1.11 8.54
N PHE A 383 -19.79 0.12 9.21
CA PHE A 383 -19.58 -1.22 8.68
C PHE A 383 -19.73 -2.29 9.77
N LYS A 384 -19.92 -3.54 9.35
CA LYS A 384 -19.77 -4.74 10.16
C LYS A 384 -18.80 -5.70 9.49
N LEU A 385 -17.88 -6.26 10.27
CA LEU A 385 -17.02 -7.35 9.85
C LEU A 385 -17.29 -8.57 10.71
N LEU A 386 -17.75 -9.62 10.07
CA LEU A 386 -18.20 -10.85 10.71
C LEU A 386 -17.29 -12.01 10.36
N THR A 387 -17.02 -12.85 11.33
CA THR A 387 -16.17 -14.03 11.19
C THR A 387 -16.92 -15.29 11.62
N SER A 388 -16.67 -16.43 10.95
CA SER A 388 -17.31 -17.71 11.24
C SER A 388 -16.79 -18.41 12.49
N LYS A 389 -15.77 -17.86 13.12
CA LYS A 389 -15.19 -18.32 14.40
C LYS A 389 -14.93 -17.09 15.28
N LYS A 390 -15.00 -17.29 16.58
CA LYS A 390 -14.54 -16.28 17.53
C LYS A 390 -13.02 -16.13 17.40
N THR A 391 -12.52 -14.90 17.33
CA THR A 391 -11.10 -14.59 17.13
C THR A 391 -10.43 -14.15 18.44
N LEU A 392 -9.12 -14.21 18.51
CA LEU A 392 -8.37 -13.79 19.69
C LEU A 392 -8.44 -12.28 19.96
N THR A 393 -8.90 -11.49 19.01
CA THR A 393 -9.12 -10.04 19.18
C THR A 393 -10.21 -9.72 20.24
N ASP A 394 -10.99 -10.70 20.69
CA ASP A 394 -11.92 -10.60 21.83
C ASP A 394 -11.25 -10.73 23.20
N SER A 395 -9.97 -11.04 23.27
CA SER A 395 -9.23 -11.15 24.51
C SER A 395 -8.43 -9.87 24.78
N GLU A 396 -8.75 -9.20 25.93
CA GLU A 396 -8.04 -8.07 26.55
C GLU A 396 -7.25 -7.14 25.59
N PRO A 397 -7.38 -5.84 25.66
CA PRO A 397 -6.56 -4.94 24.83
C PRO A 397 -5.10 -5.32 25.02
N ILE A 398 -4.39 -5.58 23.91
CA ILE A 398 -2.94 -5.75 23.93
C ILE A 398 -2.41 -4.53 24.68
N SER A 399 -1.92 -4.74 25.92
CA SER A 399 -1.22 -3.68 26.62
C SER A 399 -0.02 -3.35 25.74
N MET A 400 -0.09 -2.25 25.02
CA MET A 400 1.08 -1.76 24.33
C MET A 400 2.14 -1.56 25.40
N GLU A 401 3.13 -2.44 25.46
CA GLU A 401 4.35 -2.15 26.19
C GLU A 401 4.77 -0.74 25.78
N LYS A 402 5.14 0.07 26.73
CA LYS A 402 5.40 1.51 26.61
C LYS A 402 5.96 1.86 25.23
N PRO A 403 5.41 2.82 24.52
CA PRO A 403 5.89 3.18 23.20
C PRO A 403 7.38 3.44 23.27
N VAL A 404 8.15 2.82 22.36
CA VAL A 404 9.56 3.17 22.19
C VAL A 404 9.61 4.63 21.78
N VAL A 405 10.00 5.46 22.72
CA VAL A 405 10.08 6.90 22.47
C VAL A 405 11.40 7.16 21.77
N VAL A 406 11.36 7.50 20.49
CA VAL A 406 12.54 7.89 19.72
C VAL A 406 12.78 9.38 19.92
N TYR A 407 13.83 9.74 20.63
CA TYR A 407 14.28 11.12 20.83
C TYR A 407 15.70 11.32 20.31
N PRO A 408 16.00 12.50 19.82
CA PRO A 408 15.17 13.62 19.36
C PRO A 408 14.82 13.50 17.89
N ASN A 409 13.69 14.06 17.49
CA ASN A 409 13.28 14.13 16.08
C ASN A 409 12.91 15.58 15.71
N PRO A 410 13.54 16.25 14.69
CA PRO A 410 14.72 15.81 13.96
C PRO A 410 16.00 16.05 14.74
N THR A 411 16.97 15.17 14.60
CA THR A 411 18.20 15.27 15.37
C THR A 411 19.32 15.93 14.56
N ASN A 412 20.08 16.79 15.22
CA ASN A 412 21.42 17.13 14.78
C ASN A 412 22.49 16.20 15.42
N GLY A 413 22.10 15.13 16.06
CA GLY A 413 22.93 14.22 16.81
C GLY A 413 22.38 12.80 16.89
N PHE A 414 22.77 12.06 17.91
CA PHE A 414 22.47 10.62 18.08
C PHE A 414 21.01 10.37 18.45
N ILE A 415 20.43 9.27 17.93
CA ILE A 415 19.17 8.72 18.39
C ILE A 415 19.48 7.89 19.65
N GLN A 416 18.82 8.20 20.76
CA GLN A 416 18.93 7.45 22.00
C GLN A 416 17.63 6.66 22.21
N PHE A 417 17.78 5.36 22.42
CA PHE A 417 16.65 4.50 22.82
C PHE A 417 16.66 4.38 24.34
N SER A 418 15.53 4.63 24.98
CA SER A 418 15.33 4.31 26.39
C SER A 418 14.65 2.94 26.50
N ASP A 419 15.17 2.09 27.39
CA ASP A 419 14.57 0.82 27.77
C ASP A 419 13.18 1.00 28.40
#